data_12f9778d6f0f7222818cfa653fd44d46
#
_entry.id   12f9778d6f0f7222818cfa653fd44d46
#
_cell.length_a   1.000
_cell.length_b   1.000
_cell.length_c   1.000
_cell.angle_alpha   90.00
_cell.angle_beta   90.00
_cell.angle_gamma   90.00
#
_symmetry.space_group_name_H-M   'P 1'
#
loop_
_entity.id
_entity.type
_entity.pdbx_description
1 polymer ?
#
loop_
_entity_poly.entity_id
_entity_poly.type
_entity_poly.pdbx_seq_one_letter_code
_entity_poly.pdbx_strand_id
1 'polypeptide(L)'
;MIEQLIAEATECDFKVALEIKKPKSWLKSVSAFSNGIGGTLFFGVSDDREPIGLSDVQKDAEAISRLIKERITPLPQFILKPLQEDGKNLLALEVSPGRSTPYYYKADGVMEAYIRVGNESVIAPDYIVNELILKGTNQSFDTLTTEAVKKDYSFTLLEATYLERTGLRFEPSDYVSFGLADKNGFLTNAGKLMTDQHTVYNSRMFCTRWNGLEKGSIFDDALDDKEYEGNLIYLLKSGSEFIRNNSKVRFVKEAQYRVDKPDYAERAVTEALVNALIHRDYIVLGSEVHIDMFDDRVEITSPGGMFGGGSIQEYDIYSIRSMRRTLVIADMFHRMKYMERRGSGLRKIVSETEKLPGYSEIYKPEFFSTATDFRVILKNVNYIMCGASVHDAAHDTAHDTSVISKQNLLLEFCADPKSRDEMQAYINVSSRSHFSKYYLKPLLSSGKLEMMFPYKPKSKNQKYSTVHTK
;
A
#
# COMPACT_ATOMS: atom_id res chain seq x y z
N MET A 1 -34.06 9.70 3.64
CA MET A 1 -33.11 8.65 3.14
C MET A 1 -31.95 9.28 2.37
N ILE A 2 -32.19 10.21 1.47
CA ILE A 2 -31.13 10.92 0.71
C ILE A 2 -30.34 11.88 1.59
N GLU A 3 -30.95 12.50 2.59
CA GLU A 3 -30.30 13.39 3.57
C GLU A 3 -29.21 12.69 4.42
N GLN A 4 -29.23 11.36 4.49
CA GLN A 4 -28.19 10.59 5.22
C GLN A 4 -26.95 10.30 4.35
N LEU A 5 -26.99 10.56 3.05
CA LEU A 5 -25.85 10.42 2.15
C LEU A 5 -25.01 11.70 2.22
N ILE A 6 -23.88 11.67 2.93
CA ILE A 6 -23.09 12.88 3.27
C ILE A 6 -22.36 13.50 2.05
N ALA A 7 -22.14 12.79 0.95
CA ALA A 7 -21.58 13.27 -0.33
C ALA A 7 -21.89 12.29 -1.47
N GLU A 8 -21.70 12.69 -2.76
CA GLU A 8 -21.46 11.71 -3.80
C GLU A 8 -20.27 10.88 -3.37
N ALA A 9 -20.56 9.68 -2.91
CA ALA A 9 -19.53 8.71 -2.54
C ALA A 9 -19.18 7.87 -3.76
N THR A 10 -18.14 7.05 -3.66
CA THR A 10 -17.76 6.09 -4.71
C THR A 10 -18.94 5.21 -5.15
N GLU A 11 -19.92 5.00 -4.26
CA GLU A 11 -21.08 4.14 -4.47
C GLU A 11 -22.36 4.87 -4.91
N CYS A 12 -22.35 6.20 -5.02
CA CYS A 12 -23.53 6.99 -5.37
C CYS A 12 -23.24 7.99 -6.48
N ASP A 13 -24.27 8.29 -7.30
CA ASP A 13 -24.25 9.35 -8.32
C ASP A 13 -25.65 9.96 -8.43
N PHE A 14 -25.76 11.30 -8.60
CA PHE A 14 -27.02 12.02 -8.65
C PHE A 14 -27.27 12.63 -10.03
N LYS A 15 -28.51 12.63 -10.49
CA LYS A 15 -28.93 13.22 -11.76
C LYS A 15 -30.25 13.93 -11.60
N VAL A 16 -30.31 15.19 -11.97
CA VAL A 16 -31.53 16.02 -11.94
C VAL A 16 -32.66 15.41 -12.78
N ALA A 17 -32.31 14.85 -13.95
CA ALA A 17 -33.23 14.23 -14.86
C ALA A 17 -32.59 13.15 -15.69
N LEU A 18 -33.39 12.31 -16.37
CA LEU A 18 -32.88 11.32 -17.30
C LEU A 18 -32.48 11.98 -18.63
N GLU A 19 -31.21 12.04 -18.93
CA GLU A 19 -30.69 12.57 -20.19
C GLU A 19 -30.74 11.51 -21.31
N ILE A 20 -31.90 11.37 -21.98
CA ILE A 20 -32.11 10.38 -23.08
C ILE A 20 -31.26 10.74 -24.31
N LYS A 21 -31.09 12.04 -24.62
CA LYS A 21 -30.33 12.49 -25.81
C LYS A 21 -28.81 12.43 -25.61
N LYS A 22 -28.34 12.45 -24.37
CA LYS A 22 -26.93 12.34 -24.00
C LYS A 22 -26.71 11.23 -22.95
N PRO A 23 -27.05 9.97 -23.28
CA PRO A 23 -27.08 8.90 -22.30
C PRO A 23 -25.70 8.56 -21.71
N LYS A 24 -24.60 8.95 -22.37
CA LYS A 24 -23.24 8.77 -21.86
C LYS A 24 -23.04 9.46 -20.50
N SER A 25 -23.74 10.56 -20.23
CA SER A 25 -23.62 11.33 -18.97
C SER A 25 -23.87 10.48 -17.72
N TRP A 26 -24.73 9.46 -17.80
CA TRP A 26 -25.06 8.57 -16.70
C TRP A 26 -24.71 7.09 -16.97
N LEU A 27 -24.69 6.63 -18.23
CA LEU A 27 -24.30 5.25 -18.58
C LEU A 27 -22.83 4.97 -18.25
N LYS A 28 -21.95 5.99 -18.27
CA LYS A 28 -20.57 5.84 -17.78
C LYS A 28 -20.54 5.38 -16.32
N SER A 29 -21.47 5.86 -15.49
CA SER A 29 -21.56 5.43 -14.08
C SER A 29 -22.11 4.01 -13.96
N VAL A 30 -23.03 3.59 -14.83
CA VAL A 30 -23.49 2.19 -14.90
C VAL A 30 -22.31 1.25 -15.25
N SER A 31 -21.49 1.60 -16.24
CA SER A 31 -20.27 0.85 -16.57
C SER A 31 -19.32 0.81 -15.38
N ALA A 32 -19.05 1.95 -14.77
CA ALA A 32 -18.11 2.08 -13.66
C ALA A 32 -18.55 1.28 -12.42
N PHE A 33 -19.84 1.34 -12.05
CA PHE A 33 -20.40 0.53 -10.96
C PHE A 33 -20.33 -0.96 -11.25
N SER A 34 -20.64 -1.37 -12.50
CA SER A 34 -20.53 -2.78 -12.89
C SER A 34 -19.10 -3.30 -12.88
N ASN A 35 -18.12 -2.46 -13.20
CA ASN A 35 -16.70 -2.81 -13.16
C ASN A 35 -16.12 -2.78 -11.74
N GLY A 36 -16.74 -2.04 -10.82
CA GLY A 36 -16.30 -1.86 -9.44
C GLY A 36 -17.06 -2.71 -8.41
N ILE A 37 -17.43 -2.05 -7.32
CA ILE A 37 -18.13 -2.66 -6.16
C ILE A 37 -19.66 -2.57 -6.25
N GLY A 38 -20.18 -2.02 -7.34
CA GLY A 38 -21.58 -1.67 -7.49
C GLY A 38 -21.84 -0.20 -7.13
N GLY A 39 -23.11 0.19 -7.14
CA GLY A 39 -23.51 1.53 -6.77
C GLY A 39 -24.92 1.88 -7.18
N THR A 40 -25.38 3.08 -6.81
CA THR A 40 -26.72 3.57 -7.07
C THR A 40 -26.71 4.92 -7.77
N LEU A 41 -27.41 5.03 -8.89
CA LEU A 41 -27.75 6.32 -9.51
C LEU A 41 -29.14 6.74 -9.07
N PHE A 42 -29.26 7.97 -8.58
CA PHE A 42 -30.52 8.59 -8.24
C PHE A 42 -30.91 9.61 -9.32
N PHE A 43 -32.10 9.45 -9.90
CA PHE A 43 -32.67 10.38 -10.87
C PHE A 43 -33.79 11.20 -10.21
N GLY A 44 -33.85 12.49 -10.52
CA GLY A 44 -34.75 13.46 -9.92
C GLY A 44 -34.13 14.14 -8.69
N VAL A 45 -32.80 14.10 -8.53
CA VAL A 45 -32.07 14.68 -7.41
C VAL A 45 -31.01 15.65 -7.95
N SER A 46 -30.88 16.84 -7.33
CA SER A 46 -29.85 17.82 -7.68
C SER A 46 -28.47 17.42 -7.11
N ASP A 47 -27.43 18.11 -7.57
CA ASP A 47 -26.09 17.96 -7.02
C ASP A 47 -26.03 18.38 -5.53
N ASP A 48 -26.90 19.30 -5.10
CA ASP A 48 -27.08 19.68 -3.69
C ASP A 48 -27.97 18.70 -2.90
N ARG A 49 -28.34 17.55 -3.51
CA ARG A 49 -29.18 16.47 -2.95
C ARG A 49 -30.61 16.84 -2.66
N GLU A 50 -31.10 17.93 -3.22
CA GLU A 50 -32.50 18.29 -3.09
C GLU A 50 -33.31 17.41 -4.04
N PRO A 51 -34.42 16.81 -3.59
CA PRO A 51 -35.34 16.12 -4.47
C PRO A 51 -36.03 17.13 -5.40
N ILE A 52 -35.76 17.01 -6.70
CA ILE A 52 -36.37 17.81 -7.77
C ILE A 52 -37.65 17.14 -8.26
N GLY A 53 -37.61 15.80 -8.39
CA GLY A 53 -38.69 14.97 -8.88
C GLY A 53 -38.64 14.70 -10.39
N LEU A 54 -39.23 13.59 -10.80
CA LEU A 54 -39.41 13.16 -12.18
C LEU A 54 -40.87 13.31 -12.59
N SER A 55 -41.09 13.69 -13.85
CA SER A 55 -42.46 13.90 -14.36
C SER A 55 -43.18 12.57 -14.68
N ASP A 56 -42.45 11.55 -15.13
CA ASP A 56 -42.97 10.23 -15.52
C ASP A 56 -41.93 9.12 -15.23
N VAL A 57 -41.99 8.59 -14.00
CA VAL A 57 -41.07 7.55 -13.52
C VAL A 57 -41.17 6.27 -14.32
N GLN A 58 -42.35 5.88 -14.79
CA GLN A 58 -42.56 4.66 -15.56
C GLN A 58 -41.87 4.75 -16.92
N LYS A 59 -42.06 5.86 -17.63
CA LYS A 59 -41.42 6.10 -18.93
C LYS A 59 -39.91 6.20 -18.80
N ASP A 60 -39.40 6.84 -17.73
CA ASP A 60 -37.97 6.95 -17.47
C ASP A 60 -37.36 5.58 -17.14
N ALA A 61 -38.05 4.73 -16.38
CA ALA A 61 -37.58 3.36 -16.08
C ALA A 61 -37.50 2.48 -17.34
N GLU A 62 -38.47 2.60 -18.25
CA GLU A 62 -38.44 1.91 -19.54
C GLU A 62 -37.28 2.39 -20.42
N ALA A 63 -37.06 3.71 -20.46
CA ALA A 63 -35.96 4.31 -21.22
C ALA A 63 -34.59 3.89 -20.67
N ILE A 64 -34.41 3.88 -19.36
CA ILE A 64 -33.17 3.41 -18.68
C ILE A 64 -32.91 1.96 -19.07
N SER A 65 -33.91 1.09 -18.90
CA SER A 65 -33.76 -0.34 -19.21
C SER A 65 -33.38 -0.59 -20.66
N ARG A 66 -33.98 0.15 -21.59
CA ARG A 66 -33.68 0.07 -23.01
C ARG A 66 -32.25 0.55 -23.29
N LEU A 67 -31.87 1.74 -22.80
CA LEU A 67 -30.55 2.32 -23.07
C LEU A 67 -29.42 1.50 -22.47
N ILE A 68 -29.61 0.90 -21.30
CA ILE A 68 -28.61 -0.02 -20.73
C ILE A 68 -28.42 -1.24 -21.66
N LYS A 69 -29.51 -1.88 -22.11
CA LYS A 69 -29.45 -3.02 -23.02
C LYS A 69 -28.77 -2.69 -24.36
N GLU A 70 -29.00 -1.48 -24.88
CA GLU A 70 -28.43 -1.04 -26.16
C GLU A 70 -26.97 -0.61 -26.07
N ARG A 71 -26.57 0.00 -24.93
CA ARG A 71 -25.32 0.74 -24.81
C ARG A 71 -24.31 0.18 -23.82
N ILE A 72 -24.69 -0.79 -22.98
CA ILE A 72 -23.75 -1.46 -22.07
C ILE A 72 -23.57 -2.92 -22.46
N THR A 73 -22.33 -3.34 -22.57
CA THR A 73 -21.99 -4.74 -22.90
C THR A 73 -20.80 -5.21 -22.06
N PRO A 74 -20.85 -6.42 -21.45
CA PRO A 74 -22.01 -7.29 -21.28
C PRO A 74 -23.19 -6.59 -20.56
N LEU A 75 -24.38 -7.21 -20.60
CA LEU A 75 -25.54 -6.64 -19.90
C LEU A 75 -25.31 -6.72 -18.36
N PRO A 76 -25.32 -5.59 -17.65
CA PRO A 76 -25.12 -5.57 -16.21
C PRO A 76 -26.37 -6.05 -15.48
N GLN A 77 -26.20 -6.48 -14.23
CA GLN A 77 -27.30 -6.77 -13.32
C GLN A 77 -27.70 -5.47 -12.60
N PHE A 78 -28.95 -5.08 -12.69
CA PHE A 78 -29.47 -3.86 -12.08
C PHE A 78 -30.91 -3.99 -11.60
N ILE A 79 -31.31 -3.14 -10.67
CA ILE A 79 -32.67 -3.04 -10.14
C ILE A 79 -33.09 -1.57 -10.19
N LEU A 80 -34.31 -1.34 -10.69
CA LEU A 80 -34.96 -0.01 -10.65
C LEU A 80 -35.96 0.03 -9.51
N LYS A 81 -35.83 1.05 -8.64
CA LYS A 81 -36.70 1.27 -7.48
C LYS A 81 -37.32 2.67 -7.56
N PRO A 82 -38.61 2.76 -7.79
CA PRO A 82 -39.32 4.03 -7.60
C PRO A 82 -39.25 4.43 -6.12
N LEU A 83 -38.95 5.70 -5.86
CA LEU A 83 -38.89 6.30 -4.52
C LEU A 83 -39.78 7.54 -4.48
N GLN A 84 -40.21 7.89 -3.28
CA GLN A 84 -40.92 9.15 -3.04
C GLN A 84 -40.29 9.85 -1.84
N GLU A 85 -39.89 11.11 -2.02
CA GLU A 85 -39.33 11.96 -0.96
C GLU A 85 -39.86 13.39 -1.14
N ASP A 86 -40.31 13.98 -0.05
CA ASP A 86 -40.96 15.31 -0.02
C ASP A 86 -42.10 15.48 -1.04
N GLY A 87 -42.89 14.42 -1.24
CA GLY A 87 -43.99 14.42 -2.21
C GLY A 87 -43.58 14.38 -3.68
N LYS A 88 -42.27 14.26 -3.96
CA LYS A 88 -41.69 14.17 -5.30
C LYS A 88 -41.33 12.73 -5.64
N ASN A 89 -41.56 12.34 -6.88
CA ASN A 89 -41.25 11.01 -7.37
C ASN A 89 -39.81 10.96 -7.90
N LEU A 90 -39.03 10.01 -7.44
CA LEU A 90 -37.63 9.76 -7.79
C LEU A 90 -37.46 8.34 -8.33
N LEU A 91 -36.32 8.08 -8.93
CA LEU A 91 -35.98 6.73 -9.40
C LEU A 91 -34.55 6.39 -9.01
N ALA A 92 -34.37 5.30 -8.27
CA ALA A 92 -33.04 4.75 -7.96
C ALA A 92 -32.74 3.59 -8.91
N LEU A 93 -31.57 3.63 -9.54
CA LEU A 93 -31.00 2.55 -10.34
C LEU A 93 -29.85 1.94 -9.56
N GLU A 94 -30.09 0.81 -8.92
CA GLU A 94 -29.08 0.02 -8.23
C GLU A 94 -28.36 -0.89 -9.20
N VAL A 95 -27.06 -0.75 -9.35
CA VAL A 95 -26.20 -1.55 -10.23
C VAL A 95 -25.34 -2.47 -9.38
N SER A 96 -25.46 -3.76 -9.60
CA SER A 96 -24.64 -4.76 -8.87
C SER A 96 -23.22 -4.85 -9.43
N PRO A 97 -22.24 -5.25 -8.61
CA PRO A 97 -20.91 -5.61 -9.10
C PRO A 97 -20.99 -6.67 -10.17
N GLY A 98 -20.36 -6.42 -11.32
CA GLY A 98 -20.40 -7.32 -12.45
C GLY A 98 -19.47 -8.52 -12.28
N ARG A 99 -19.90 -9.70 -12.79
CA ARG A 99 -19.08 -10.93 -12.79
C ARG A 99 -18.30 -11.13 -14.09
N SER A 100 -18.76 -10.52 -15.19
CA SER A 100 -18.18 -10.68 -16.53
C SER A 100 -17.50 -9.38 -16.99
N THR A 101 -16.67 -8.79 -16.13
CA THR A 101 -15.90 -7.58 -16.44
C THR A 101 -14.97 -7.79 -17.63
N PRO A 102 -14.63 -6.76 -18.41
CA PRO A 102 -15.08 -5.38 -18.34
C PRO A 102 -16.49 -5.16 -18.91
N TYR A 103 -17.27 -4.29 -18.25
CA TYR A 103 -18.51 -3.78 -18.80
C TYR A 103 -18.22 -2.48 -19.54
N TYR A 104 -18.45 -2.49 -20.86
CA TYR A 104 -18.17 -1.36 -21.73
C TYR A 104 -19.41 -0.53 -22.01
N TYR A 105 -19.25 0.78 -22.03
CA TYR A 105 -20.17 1.66 -22.74
C TYR A 105 -19.86 1.59 -24.23
N LYS A 106 -20.88 1.35 -25.05
CA LYS A 106 -20.79 1.18 -26.48
C LYS A 106 -21.65 2.22 -27.19
N ALA A 107 -21.05 3.08 -28.01
CA ALA A 107 -21.75 4.04 -28.88
C ALA A 107 -20.85 4.48 -30.03
N ASP A 108 -21.41 4.66 -31.20
CA ASP A 108 -20.79 5.27 -32.37
C ASP A 108 -19.43 4.63 -32.76
N GLY A 109 -19.32 3.30 -32.63
CA GLY A 109 -18.09 2.55 -32.92
C GLY A 109 -17.04 2.58 -31.81
N VAL A 110 -17.29 3.27 -30.69
CA VAL A 110 -16.39 3.35 -29.54
C VAL A 110 -16.87 2.41 -28.44
N MET A 111 -15.92 1.70 -27.82
CA MET A 111 -16.12 0.87 -26.63
C MET A 111 -15.18 1.37 -25.54
N GLU A 112 -15.74 1.87 -24.44
CA GLU A 112 -14.98 2.42 -23.31
C GLU A 112 -15.43 1.75 -22.02
N ALA A 113 -14.50 1.17 -21.27
CA ALA A 113 -14.74 0.75 -19.90
C ALA A 113 -14.56 1.94 -18.95
N TYR A 114 -15.44 2.07 -17.98
CA TYR A 114 -15.35 3.12 -16.95
C TYR A 114 -15.09 2.50 -15.59
N ILE A 115 -14.40 3.25 -14.74
CA ILE A 115 -14.18 2.94 -13.32
C ILE A 115 -14.53 4.15 -12.46
N ARG A 116 -14.79 3.94 -11.18
CA ARG A 116 -14.97 5.02 -10.20
C ARG A 116 -13.62 5.43 -9.62
N VAL A 117 -13.35 6.72 -9.63
CA VAL A 117 -12.23 7.35 -8.94
C VAL A 117 -12.82 8.46 -8.07
N GLY A 118 -12.93 8.18 -6.77
CA GLY A 118 -13.72 9.03 -5.87
C GLY A 118 -15.19 9.08 -6.31
N ASN A 119 -15.68 10.28 -6.54
CA ASN A 119 -17.07 10.54 -7.00
C ASN A 119 -17.22 10.61 -8.53
N GLU A 120 -16.13 10.39 -9.31
CA GLU A 120 -16.17 10.50 -10.76
C GLU A 120 -16.10 9.15 -11.46
N SER A 121 -16.81 9.04 -12.61
CA SER A 121 -16.67 7.92 -13.54
C SER A 121 -15.74 8.31 -14.67
N VAL A 122 -14.53 7.72 -14.68
CA VAL A 122 -13.45 7.99 -15.64
C VAL A 122 -13.21 6.79 -16.55
N ILE A 123 -12.62 7.00 -17.72
CA ILE A 123 -12.23 5.92 -18.61
C ILE A 123 -11.13 5.09 -17.94
N ALA A 124 -11.31 3.77 -17.92
CA ALA A 124 -10.33 2.87 -17.36
C ALA A 124 -9.05 2.86 -18.22
N PRO A 125 -7.86 3.11 -17.64
CA PRO A 125 -6.60 2.94 -18.33
C PRO A 125 -6.39 1.49 -18.75
N ASP A 126 -5.53 1.25 -19.75
CA ASP A 126 -5.31 -0.09 -20.32
C ASP A 126 -4.91 -1.15 -19.28
N TYR A 127 -4.11 -0.79 -18.29
CA TYR A 127 -3.70 -1.72 -17.24
C TYR A 127 -4.88 -2.16 -16.36
N ILE A 128 -5.83 -1.26 -16.08
CA ILE A 128 -7.08 -1.58 -15.36
C ILE A 128 -8.00 -2.42 -16.24
N VAL A 129 -8.10 -2.12 -17.54
CA VAL A 129 -8.88 -2.94 -18.48
C VAL A 129 -8.35 -4.38 -18.50
N ASN A 130 -7.04 -4.57 -18.53
CA ASN A 130 -6.41 -5.89 -18.47
C ASN A 130 -6.74 -6.62 -17.15
N GLU A 131 -6.73 -5.93 -16.01
CA GLU A 131 -7.13 -6.51 -14.73
C GLU A 131 -8.61 -6.92 -14.72
N LEU A 132 -9.49 -6.08 -15.27
CA LEU A 132 -10.92 -6.38 -15.42
C LEU A 132 -11.17 -7.59 -16.32
N ILE A 133 -10.41 -7.74 -17.41
CA ILE A 133 -10.50 -8.91 -18.31
C ILE A 133 -10.15 -10.19 -17.53
N LEU A 134 -9.05 -10.18 -16.79
CA LEU A 134 -8.65 -11.33 -15.98
C LEU A 134 -9.71 -11.68 -14.93
N LYS A 135 -10.22 -10.67 -14.22
CA LYS A 135 -11.30 -10.85 -13.24
C LYS A 135 -12.55 -11.47 -13.89
N GLY A 136 -12.97 -10.98 -15.06
CA GLY A 136 -14.15 -11.46 -15.77
C GLY A 136 -14.03 -12.88 -16.32
N THR A 137 -12.81 -13.35 -16.56
CA THR A 137 -12.52 -14.73 -16.98
C THR A 137 -12.17 -15.66 -15.81
N ASN A 138 -12.25 -15.17 -14.56
CA ASN A 138 -11.81 -15.89 -13.35
C ASN A 138 -10.33 -16.34 -13.42
N GLN A 139 -9.51 -15.53 -14.05
CA GLN A 139 -8.07 -15.74 -14.15
C GLN A 139 -7.31 -14.68 -13.34
N SER A 140 -6.10 -14.98 -12.96
CA SER A 140 -5.13 -14.04 -12.41
C SER A 140 -3.87 -14.06 -13.27
N PHE A 141 -3.04 -13.03 -13.15
CA PHE A 141 -1.79 -12.96 -13.93
C PHE A 141 -0.98 -14.27 -13.85
N ASP A 142 -0.91 -14.84 -12.67
CA ASP A 142 -0.09 -16.01 -12.38
C ASP A 142 -0.65 -17.31 -12.93
N THR A 143 -1.95 -17.38 -13.30
CA THR A 143 -2.58 -18.54 -13.93
C THR A 143 -2.40 -18.59 -15.45
N LEU A 144 -1.98 -17.49 -16.08
CA LEU A 144 -1.83 -17.41 -17.53
C LEU A 144 -0.68 -18.31 -18.01
N THR A 145 -0.97 -19.19 -18.95
CA THR A 145 0.05 -20.02 -19.61
C THR A 145 0.91 -19.18 -20.55
N THR A 146 2.21 -19.46 -20.58
CA THR A 146 3.20 -18.78 -21.40
C THR A 146 3.73 -19.73 -22.49
N GLU A 147 4.59 -19.23 -23.37
CA GLU A 147 5.29 -20.04 -24.37
C GLU A 147 6.53 -20.79 -23.82
N ALA A 148 6.85 -20.58 -22.54
CA ALA A 148 8.02 -21.18 -21.89
C ALA A 148 7.78 -22.67 -21.59
N VAL A 149 8.62 -23.55 -22.12
CA VAL A 149 8.50 -25.00 -21.91
C VAL A 149 9.25 -25.41 -20.65
N LYS A 150 8.59 -26.10 -19.73
CA LYS A 150 9.13 -26.48 -18.41
C LYS A 150 10.51 -27.14 -18.48
N LYS A 151 10.76 -28.00 -19.45
CA LYS A 151 12.02 -28.74 -19.60
C LYS A 151 13.27 -27.86 -19.80
N ASP A 152 13.06 -26.60 -20.21
CA ASP A 152 14.14 -25.65 -20.51
C ASP A 152 14.51 -24.81 -19.27
N TYR A 153 13.83 -25.04 -18.13
CA TYR A 153 14.01 -24.29 -16.89
C TYR A 153 14.29 -25.20 -15.70
N SER A 154 15.02 -24.65 -14.73
CA SER A 154 15.39 -25.29 -13.47
C SER A 154 14.51 -24.77 -12.32
N PHE A 155 14.25 -25.64 -11.34
CA PHE A 155 13.39 -25.38 -10.16
C PHE A 155 14.06 -25.87 -8.86
N THR A 156 15.37 -25.94 -8.83
CA THR A 156 16.15 -26.50 -7.70
C THR A 156 15.81 -25.81 -6.39
N LEU A 157 15.69 -24.49 -6.40
CA LEU A 157 15.35 -23.72 -5.20
C LEU A 157 13.91 -24.02 -4.71
N LEU A 158 12.95 -24.12 -5.62
CA LEU A 158 11.57 -24.49 -5.29
C LEU A 158 11.50 -25.89 -4.68
N GLU A 159 12.07 -26.88 -5.35
CA GLU A 159 12.04 -28.29 -4.95
C GLU A 159 12.72 -28.51 -3.59
N ALA A 160 13.92 -27.91 -3.40
CA ALA A 160 14.65 -27.96 -2.15
C ALA A 160 13.87 -27.29 -0.99
N THR A 161 13.32 -26.11 -1.23
CA THR A 161 12.54 -25.38 -0.21
C THR A 161 11.24 -26.11 0.13
N TYR A 162 10.57 -26.69 -0.87
CA TYR A 162 9.36 -27.48 -0.63
C TYR A 162 9.67 -28.71 0.24
N LEU A 163 10.73 -29.45 -0.06
CA LEU A 163 11.20 -30.59 0.73
C LEU A 163 11.55 -30.17 2.17
N GLU A 164 12.36 -29.11 2.31
CA GLU A 164 12.78 -28.58 3.62
C GLU A 164 11.58 -28.23 4.51
N ARG A 165 10.59 -27.56 3.95
CA ARG A 165 9.48 -27.00 4.72
C ARG A 165 8.30 -27.95 4.92
N THR A 166 8.13 -28.91 4.01
CA THR A 166 6.98 -29.86 4.08
C THR A 166 7.37 -31.26 4.50
N GLY A 167 8.63 -31.64 4.30
CA GLY A 167 9.11 -33.02 4.43
C GLY A 167 8.73 -33.90 3.22
N LEU A 168 8.10 -33.35 2.18
CA LEU A 168 7.64 -34.08 0.99
C LEU A 168 8.51 -33.68 -0.21
N ARG A 169 8.76 -34.64 -1.11
CA ARG A 169 9.38 -34.35 -2.39
C ARG A 169 8.39 -33.63 -3.31
N PHE A 170 8.91 -32.79 -4.16
CA PHE A 170 8.15 -32.15 -5.22
C PHE A 170 8.16 -33.08 -6.44
N GLU A 171 6.99 -33.61 -6.80
CA GLU A 171 6.90 -34.62 -7.87
C GLU A 171 6.62 -33.96 -9.23
N PRO A 172 6.99 -34.60 -10.36
CA PRO A 172 6.73 -34.07 -11.71
C PRO A 172 5.26 -33.72 -11.98
N SER A 173 4.31 -34.42 -11.36
CA SER A 173 2.87 -34.17 -11.44
C SER A 173 2.44 -32.90 -10.68
N ASP A 174 3.24 -32.45 -9.71
CA ASP A 174 2.90 -31.29 -8.88
C ASP A 174 2.99 -29.99 -9.68
N TYR A 175 3.82 -29.92 -10.69
CA TYR A 175 3.87 -28.74 -11.57
C TYR A 175 2.52 -28.45 -12.22
N VAL A 176 1.82 -29.48 -12.67
CA VAL A 176 0.49 -29.31 -13.27
C VAL A 176 -0.59 -29.17 -12.20
N SER A 177 -0.54 -30.01 -11.17
CA SER A 177 -1.56 -30.00 -10.12
C SER A 177 -1.58 -28.74 -9.27
N PHE A 178 -0.42 -28.08 -9.12
CA PHE A 178 -0.29 -26.78 -8.40
C PHE A 178 -0.39 -25.57 -9.33
N GLY A 179 -0.58 -25.78 -10.65
CA GLY A 179 -0.79 -24.69 -11.61
C GLY A 179 0.49 -23.97 -12.05
N LEU A 180 1.67 -24.56 -11.85
CA LEU A 180 2.93 -24.00 -12.31
C LEU A 180 3.20 -24.29 -13.80
N ALA A 181 2.57 -25.34 -14.35
CA ALA A 181 2.60 -25.67 -15.76
C ALA A 181 1.22 -26.17 -16.20
N ASP A 182 0.96 -26.10 -17.50
CA ASP A 182 -0.20 -26.72 -18.11
C ASP A 182 0.07 -28.21 -18.43
N LYS A 183 -0.97 -28.91 -18.92
CA LYS A 183 -0.88 -30.34 -19.30
C LYS A 183 0.05 -30.61 -20.48
N ASN A 184 0.37 -29.61 -21.27
CA ASN A 184 1.26 -29.68 -22.42
C ASN A 184 2.73 -29.39 -22.04
N GLY A 185 2.99 -29.04 -20.79
CA GLY A 185 4.32 -28.73 -20.27
C GLY A 185 4.74 -27.28 -20.47
N PHE A 186 3.82 -26.38 -20.83
CA PHE A 186 4.09 -24.94 -20.83
C PHE A 186 3.93 -24.34 -19.45
N LEU A 187 4.88 -23.50 -19.05
CA LEU A 187 4.83 -22.82 -17.76
C LEU A 187 3.73 -21.76 -17.73
N THR A 188 3.07 -21.66 -16.60
CA THR A 188 2.28 -20.48 -16.27
C THR A 188 3.21 -19.34 -15.82
N ASN A 189 2.67 -18.11 -15.67
CA ASN A 189 3.45 -17.04 -15.07
C ASN A 189 3.87 -17.37 -13.63
N ALA A 190 3.05 -18.11 -12.85
CA ALA A 190 3.46 -18.64 -11.56
C ALA A 190 4.68 -19.57 -11.70
N GLY A 191 4.66 -20.47 -12.66
CA GLY A 191 5.80 -21.33 -12.96
C GLY A 191 7.06 -20.53 -13.26
N LYS A 192 6.96 -19.51 -14.11
CA LYS A 192 8.08 -18.62 -14.45
C LYS A 192 8.63 -17.87 -13.24
N LEU A 193 7.78 -17.41 -12.33
CA LEU A 193 8.17 -16.72 -11.08
C LEU A 193 8.86 -17.66 -10.06
N MET A 194 8.76 -18.97 -10.25
CA MET A 194 9.39 -19.99 -9.41
C MET A 194 10.61 -20.66 -10.05
N THR A 195 11.01 -20.30 -11.28
CA THR A 195 12.23 -20.80 -11.92
C THR A 195 13.48 -20.24 -11.25
N ASP A 196 14.58 -20.98 -11.33
CA ASP A 196 15.89 -20.50 -10.84
C ASP A 196 16.47 -19.40 -11.76
N GLN A 197 16.00 -19.31 -13.00
CA GLN A 197 16.35 -18.27 -13.95
C GLN A 197 15.45 -17.04 -13.75
N HIS A 198 15.99 -15.83 -14.00
CA HIS A 198 15.22 -14.59 -14.01
C HIS A 198 14.44 -14.47 -15.34
N THR A 199 13.18 -14.90 -15.33
CA THR A 199 12.34 -14.99 -16.54
C THR A 199 11.19 -13.98 -16.57
N VAL A 200 10.93 -13.31 -15.45
CA VAL A 200 9.90 -12.26 -15.31
C VAL A 200 10.59 -10.95 -14.94
N TYR A 201 10.68 -10.04 -15.90
CA TYR A 201 11.46 -8.80 -15.79
C TYR A 201 11.16 -7.97 -14.53
N ASN A 202 9.89 -7.86 -14.16
CA ASN A 202 9.45 -7.09 -13.01
C ASN A 202 9.41 -7.89 -11.70
N SER A 203 9.99 -9.12 -11.67
CA SER A 203 10.23 -9.87 -10.43
C SER A 203 11.51 -9.38 -9.77
N ARG A 204 11.46 -8.18 -9.19
CA ARG A 204 12.59 -7.46 -8.59
C ARG A 204 12.24 -6.87 -7.24
N MET A 205 13.28 -6.65 -6.43
CA MET A 205 13.20 -6.03 -5.12
C MET A 205 14.42 -5.13 -4.90
N PHE A 206 14.16 -3.86 -4.62
CA PHE A 206 15.18 -2.88 -4.26
C PHE A 206 15.19 -2.70 -2.74
N CYS A 207 16.36 -2.81 -2.15
CA CYS A 207 16.54 -2.77 -0.71
C CYS A 207 17.58 -1.71 -0.37
N THR A 208 17.19 -0.64 0.31
CA THR A 208 18.09 0.45 0.67
C THR A 208 18.05 0.72 2.17
N ARG A 209 19.22 0.79 2.81
CA ARG A 209 19.40 1.25 4.19
C ARG A 209 19.85 2.71 4.18
N TRP A 210 18.96 3.60 4.55
CA TRP A 210 19.19 5.03 4.60
C TRP A 210 19.93 5.45 5.87
N ASN A 211 20.76 6.47 5.76
CA ASN A 211 21.41 7.10 6.89
C ASN A 211 20.46 8.13 7.53
N GLY A 212 19.83 7.77 8.62
CA GLY A 212 18.88 8.64 9.32
C GLY A 212 17.41 8.28 9.08
N LEU A 213 16.54 9.30 9.01
CA LEU A 213 15.08 9.13 9.04
C LEU A 213 14.37 9.43 7.72
N GLU A 214 15.10 9.91 6.72
CA GLU A 214 14.55 10.34 5.42
C GLU A 214 15.34 9.71 4.28
N LYS A 215 14.67 9.55 3.14
CA LYS A 215 15.35 9.15 1.90
C LYS A 215 16.23 10.30 1.41
N GLY A 216 17.43 9.96 1.03
CA GLY A 216 18.38 10.87 0.42
C GLY A 216 18.85 10.39 -0.94
N SER A 217 20.08 10.76 -1.31
CA SER A 217 20.74 10.23 -2.50
C SER A 217 21.29 8.83 -2.22
N ILE A 218 21.07 7.88 -3.11
CA ILE A 218 21.66 6.53 -3.01
C ILE A 218 23.20 6.62 -2.98
N PHE A 219 23.77 7.60 -3.63
CA PHE A 219 25.22 7.77 -3.71
C PHE A 219 25.85 8.37 -2.44
N ASP A 220 25.09 9.19 -1.70
CA ASP A 220 25.65 9.98 -0.59
C ASP A 220 25.05 9.56 0.78
N ASP A 221 23.80 9.10 0.80
CA ASP A 221 23.03 8.89 2.03
C ASP A 221 22.61 7.44 2.27
N ALA A 222 22.91 6.50 1.36
CA ALA A 222 22.66 5.09 1.56
C ALA A 222 23.84 4.43 2.32
N LEU A 223 23.53 3.66 3.36
CA LEU A 223 24.51 2.85 4.10
C LEU A 223 24.69 1.45 3.51
N ASP A 224 23.63 0.94 2.89
CA ASP A 224 23.62 -0.32 2.13
C ASP A 224 22.55 -0.23 1.05
N ASP A 225 22.85 -0.76 -0.14
CA ASP A 225 21.93 -0.78 -1.26
C ASP A 225 22.10 -2.07 -2.04
N LYS A 226 20.98 -2.79 -2.26
CA LYS A 226 20.96 -4.09 -2.93
C LYS A 226 19.77 -4.17 -3.87
N GLU A 227 20.02 -4.74 -5.03
CA GLU A 227 18.98 -5.15 -5.98
C GLU A 227 18.96 -6.68 -6.06
N TYR A 228 17.75 -7.25 -5.90
CA TYR A 228 17.50 -8.68 -6.04
C TYR A 228 16.46 -8.92 -7.13
N GLU A 229 16.66 -9.97 -7.93
CA GLU A 229 15.77 -10.30 -9.03
C GLU A 229 15.59 -11.81 -9.19
N GLY A 230 14.45 -12.23 -9.76
CA GLY A 230 14.18 -13.60 -10.16
C GLY A 230 13.16 -14.34 -9.30
N ASN A 231 13.53 -15.51 -8.81
CA ASN A 231 12.66 -16.43 -8.07
C ASN A 231 12.08 -15.81 -6.79
N LEU A 232 10.75 -15.95 -6.57
CA LEU A 232 10.09 -15.35 -5.41
C LEU A 232 10.58 -15.87 -4.05
N ILE A 233 11.00 -17.14 -3.98
CA ILE A 233 11.59 -17.70 -2.76
C ILE A 233 12.95 -17.05 -2.48
N TYR A 234 13.73 -16.81 -3.54
CA TYR A 234 14.99 -16.09 -3.45
C TYR A 234 14.77 -14.66 -2.98
N LEU A 235 13.80 -13.94 -3.57
CA LEU A 235 13.45 -12.58 -3.16
C LEU A 235 13.04 -12.52 -1.70
N LEU A 236 12.18 -13.46 -1.24
CA LEU A 236 11.76 -13.52 0.16
C LEU A 236 12.96 -13.74 1.10
N LYS A 237 13.82 -14.69 0.79
CA LYS A 237 15.02 -14.98 1.61
C LYS A 237 15.98 -13.79 1.63
N SER A 238 16.26 -13.19 0.48
CA SER A 238 17.18 -12.05 0.35
C SER A 238 16.66 -10.79 1.04
N GLY A 239 15.37 -10.46 0.89
CA GLY A 239 14.76 -9.32 1.59
C GLY A 239 14.75 -9.50 3.10
N SER A 240 14.44 -10.71 3.59
CA SER A 240 14.52 -11.03 5.02
C SER A 240 15.95 -10.93 5.55
N GLU A 241 16.93 -11.40 4.79
CA GLU A 241 18.34 -11.31 5.14
C GLU A 241 18.85 -9.88 5.12
N PHE A 242 18.45 -9.07 4.13
CA PHE A 242 18.79 -7.65 4.09
C PHE A 242 18.30 -6.91 5.33
N ILE A 243 17.03 -7.09 5.72
CA ILE A 243 16.48 -6.46 6.93
C ILE A 243 17.24 -6.96 8.17
N ARG A 244 17.50 -8.25 8.28
CA ARG A 244 18.25 -8.82 9.44
C ARG A 244 19.66 -8.27 9.54
N ASN A 245 20.39 -8.17 8.43
CA ASN A 245 21.78 -7.70 8.39
C ASN A 245 21.91 -6.20 8.71
N ASN A 246 20.87 -5.43 8.39
CA ASN A 246 20.78 -4.00 8.66
C ASN A 246 20.06 -3.67 9.97
N SER A 247 19.62 -4.67 10.74
CA SER A 247 18.98 -4.54 12.05
C SER A 247 19.95 -4.84 13.17
N LYS A 248 19.65 -4.33 14.36
CA LYS A 248 20.41 -4.62 15.57
C LYS A 248 19.63 -5.55 16.47
N VAL A 249 20.32 -6.46 17.13
CA VAL A 249 19.77 -7.23 18.24
C VAL A 249 20.47 -6.76 19.50
N ARG A 250 19.78 -5.93 20.26
CA ARG A 250 20.24 -5.54 21.60
C ARG A 250 20.00 -6.71 22.57
N PHE A 251 20.68 -6.73 23.66
CA PHE A 251 20.44 -7.72 24.69
C PHE A 251 20.58 -7.10 26.10
N VAL A 252 19.81 -7.65 27.02
CA VAL A 252 19.94 -7.37 28.44
C VAL A 252 20.37 -8.66 29.13
N LYS A 253 21.41 -8.59 29.97
CA LYS A 253 21.79 -9.69 30.84
C LYS A 253 20.98 -9.62 32.11
N GLU A 254 20.13 -10.60 32.30
CA GLU A 254 19.50 -10.87 33.60
C GLU A 254 20.40 -11.79 34.44
N ALA A 255 20.03 -12.01 35.70
CA ALA A 255 20.90 -12.73 36.64
C ALA A 255 21.25 -14.16 36.16
N GLN A 256 20.39 -14.83 35.38
CA GLN A 256 20.55 -16.23 34.95
C GLN A 256 20.51 -16.42 33.42
N TYR A 257 20.05 -15.45 32.64
CA TYR A 257 19.91 -15.59 31.20
C TYR A 257 20.06 -14.23 30.46
N ARG A 258 20.24 -14.33 29.16
CA ARG A 258 20.26 -13.21 28.23
C ARG A 258 18.88 -13.06 27.59
N VAL A 259 18.37 -11.85 27.55
CA VAL A 259 17.16 -11.50 26.82
C VAL A 259 17.56 -10.72 25.59
N ASP A 260 17.32 -11.29 24.41
CA ASP A 260 17.54 -10.62 23.13
C ASP A 260 16.38 -9.67 22.81
N LYS A 261 16.72 -8.47 22.38
CA LYS A 261 15.77 -7.40 22.01
C LYS A 261 16.02 -7.01 20.55
N PRO A 262 15.43 -7.73 19.58
CA PRO A 262 15.56 -7.40 18.17
C PRO A 262 14.80 -6.11 17.85
N ASP A 263 15.24 -5.39 16.82
CA ASP A 263 14.59 -4.17 16.35
C ASP A 263 13.18 -4.44 15.79
N TYR A 264 13.02 -5.61 15.14
CA TYR A 264 11.78 -6.03 14.49
C TYR A 264 11.48 -7.50 14.79
N ALA A 265 10.20 -7.86 14.83
CA ALA A 265 9.78 -9.26 14.94
C ALA A 265 10.00 -9.98 13.60
N GLU A 266 10.82 -11.03 13.58
CA GLU A 266 11.17 -11.77 12.38
C GLU A 266 9.94 -12.32 11.64
N ARG A 267 8.94 -12.78 12.39
CA ARG A 267 7.66 -13.25 11.83
C ARG A 267 6.85 -12.13 11.21
N ALA A 268 6.85 -10.92 11.80
CA ALA A 268 6.17 -9.76 11.22
C ALA A 268 6.83 -9.33 9.91
N VAL A 269 8.17 -9.30 9.88
CA VAL A 269 8.96 -9.03 8.67
C VAL A 269 8.65 -10.05 7.58
N THR A 270 8.71 -11.35 7.90
CA THR A 270 8.42 -12.42 6.93
C THR A 270 7.00 -12.29 6.37
N GLU A 271 5.99 -12.05 7.21
CA GLU A 271 4.61 -11.89 6.78
C GLU A 271 4.43 -10.66 5.87
N ALA A 272 5.08 -9.54 6.20
CA ALA A 272 5.04 -8.32 5.39
C ALA A 272 5.68 -8.54 4.00
N LEU A 273 6.83 -9.24 3.94
CA LEU A 273 7.50 -9.58 2.69
C LEU A 273 6.71 -10.57 1.84
N VAL A 274 6.15 -11.61 2.46
CA VAL A 274 5.27 -12.56 1.78
C VAL A 274 4.08 -11.83 1.17
N ASN A 275 3.42 -10.95 1.93
CA ASN A 275 2.31 -10.15 1.43
C ASN A 275 2.75 -9.23 0.28
N ALA A 276 3.90 -8.59 0.38
CA ALA A 276 4.43 -7.73 -0.67
C ALA A 276 4.68 -8.49 -1.98
N LEU A 277 5.14 -9.74 -1.92
CA LEU A 277 5.42 -10.57 -3.11
C LEU A 277 4.16 -11.20 -3.72
N ILE A 278 3.23 -11.73 -2.89
CA ILE A 278 2.03 -12.41 -3.39
C ILE A 278 0.91 -11.46 -3.81
N HIS A 279 0.85 -10.26 -3.21
CA HIS A 279 -0.16 -9.25 -3.55
C HIS A 279 0.35 -8.20 -4.53
N ARG A 280 1.64 -8.28 -4.92
CA ARG A 280 2.19 -7.44 -5.98
C ARG A 280 1.33 -7.54 -7.24
N ASP A 281 1.07 -6.40 -7.85
CA ASP A 281 0.47 -6.36 -9.18
C ASP A 281 1.55 -6.60 -10.24
N TYR A 282 1.59 -7.81 -10.78
CA TYR A 282 2.55 -8.20 -11.81
C TYR A 282 2.19 -7.70 -13.21
N ILE A 283 1.00 -7.10 -13.39
CA ILE A 283 0.60 -6.44 -14.64
C ILE A 283 1.26 -5.08 -14.75
N VAL A 284 1.52 -4.43 -13.61
CA VAL A 284 2.21 -3.14 -13.58
C VAL A 284 3.69 -3.35 -13.90
N LEU A 285 4.11 -2.81 -15.05
CA LEU A 285 5.50 -2.80 -15.49
C LEU A 285 6.20 -1.53 -14.98
N GLY A 286 7.49 -1.63 -14.68
CA GLY A 286 8.30 -0.47 -14.27
C GLY A 286 8.09 -0.01 -12.82
N SER A 287 7.60 -0.89 -11.96
CA SER A 287 7.56 -0.68 -10.51
C SER A 287 7.88 -2.00 -9.80
N GLU A 288 8.69 -1.95 -8.77
CA GLU A 288 9.25 -3.09 -8.06
C GLU A 288 8.81 -3.08 -6.59
N VAL A 289 9.11 -4.16 -5.87
CA VAL A 289 9.01 -4.17 -4.41
C VAL A 289 10.18 -3.38 -3.83
N HIS A 290 9.91 -2.47 -2.90
CA HIS A 290 10.94 -1.68 -2.23
C HIS A 290 10.98 -1.99 -0.74
N ILE A 291 12.18 -2.14 -0.21
CA ILE A 291 12.49 -2.19 1.21
C ILE A 291 13.34 -0.98 1.54
N ASP A 292 12.77 -0.02 2.24
CA ASP A 292 13.47 1.18 2.70
C ASP A 292 13.66 1.08 4.21
N MET A 293 14.89 0.95 4.68
CA MET A 293 15.21 0.92 6.10
C MET A 293 15.76 2.26 6.56
N PHE A 294 15.21 2.76 7.64
CA PHE A 294 15.64 3.97 8.34
C PHE A 294 16.11 3.63 9.76
N ASP A 295 16.55 4.61 10.52
CA ASP A 295 16.98 4.36 11.90
C ASP A 295 15.80 3.95 12.81
N ASP A 296 14.61 4.51 12.53
CA ASP A 296 13.39 4.34 13.33
C ASP A 296 12.40 3.32 12.78
N ARG A 297 12.55 2.86 11.53
CA ARG A 297 11.56 1.99 10.88
C ARG A 297 12.10 1.26 9.65
N VAL A 298 11.36 0.26 9.21
CA VAL A 298 11.44 -0.31 7.87
C VAL A 298 10.11 -0.14 7.16
N GLU A 299 10.14 0.30 5.90
CA GLU A 299 9.01 0.43 5.00
C GLU A 299 9.12 -0.62 3.90
N ILE A 300 8.08 -1.43 3.73
CA ILE A 300 7.99 -2.43 2.65
C ILE A 300 6.85 -2.00 1.75
N THR A 301 7.17 -1.59 0.52
CA THR A 301 6.21 -1.08 -0.47
C THR A 301 6.11 -2.05 -1.63
N SER A 302 4.89 -2.40 -2.02
CA SER A 302 4.60 -3.29 -3.15
C SER A 302 3.69 -2.60 -4.15
N PRO A 303 3.94 -2.72 -5.48
CA PRO A 303 3.05 -2.25 -6.51
C PRO A 303 1.67 -2.90 -6.45
N GLY A 304 0.63 -2.09 -6.66
CA GLY A 304 -0.77 -2.48 -6.61
C GLY A 304 -1.43 -2.13 -5.27
N GLY A 305 -2.49 -1.33 -5.32
CA GLY A 305 -3.30 -0.97 -4.17
C GLY A 305 -4.09 -2.15 -3.59
N MET A 306 -5.09 -1.86 -2.78
CA MET A 306 -6.00 -2.88 -2.23
C MET A 306 -6.68 -3.66 -3.36
N PHE A 307 -6.54 -4.99 -3.35
CA PHE A 307 -7.23 -5.85 -4.31
C PHE A 307 -8.73 -5.83 -4.04
N GLY A 308 -9.50 -5.35 -5.02
CA GLY A 308 -10.93 -5.13 -4.89
C GLY A 308 -11.32 -3.67 -4.66
N GLY A 309 -10.34 -2.76 -4.58
CA GLY A 309 -10.55 -1.31 -4.43
C GLY A 309 -10.61 -0.85 -2.98
N GLY A 310 -10.74 0.46 -2.79
CA GLY A 310 -10.75 1.13 -1.49
C GLY A 310 -9.33 1.40 -0.95
N SER A 311 -9.28 1.97 0.23
CA SER A 311 -8.03 2.33 0.93
C SER A 311 -7.95 1.57 2.26
N ILE A 312 -6.80 0.98 2.56
CA ILE A 312 -6.58 0.26 3.84
C ILE A 312 -6.88 1.14 5.05
N GLN A 313 -6.68 2.44 4.93
CA GLN A 313 -6.90 3.42 5.98
C GLN A 313 -8.39 3.57 6.37
N GLU A 314 -9.31 3.13 5.49
CA GLU A 314 -10.77 3.16 5.70
C GLU A 314 -11.30 1.88 6.33
N TYR A 315 -10.47 0.85 6.45
CA TYR A 315 -10.88 -0.46 6.95
C TYR A 315 -10.29 -0.76 8.33
N ASP A 316 -11.09 -1.39 9.15
CA ASP A 316 -10.55 -2.09 10.32
C ASP A 316 -9.80 -3.36 9.86
N ILE A 317 -8.50 -3.44 10.17
CA ILE A 317 -7.64 -4.58 9.82
C ILE A 317 -8.17 -5.93 10.34
N TYR A 318 -9.03 -5.90 11.38
CA TYR A 318 -9.66 -7.10 11.95
C TYR A 318 -10.88 -7.57 11.16
N SER A 319 -11.44 -6.72 10.30
CA SER A 319 -12.61 -7.02 9.47
C SER A 319 -12.26 -7.35 8.01
N ILE A 320 -11.00 -7.15 7.59
CA ILE A 320 -10.57 -7.35 6.20
C ILE A 320 -10.62 -8.84 5.83
N ARG A 321 -11.31 -9.12 4.74
CA ARG A 321 -11.35 -10.46 4.14
C ARG A 321 -10.09 -10.74 3.32
N SER A 322 -9.61 -11.99 3.38
CA SER A 322 -8.49 -12.42 2.51
C SER A 322 -8.95 -12.45 1.06
N MET A 323 -8.42 -11.53 0.25
CA MET A 323 -8.53 -11.55 -1.20
C MET A 323 -7.12 -11.66 -1.79
N ARG A 324 -6.95 -12.54 -2.78
CA ARG A 324 -5.63 -12.83 -3.36
C ARG A 324 -5.60 -12.33 -4.78
N ARG A 325 -4.58 -11.55 -5.12
CA ARG A 325 -4.32 -11.11 -6.49
C ARG A 325 -3.70 -12.22 -7.33
N THR A 326 -2.82 -13.03 -6.73
CA THR A 326 -2.16 -14.18 -7.35
C THR A 326 -2.62 -15.48 -6.69
N LEU A 327 -3.36 -16.31 -7.42
CA LEU A 327 -3.99 -17.51 -6.86
C LEU A 327 -3.00 -18.66 -6.67
N VAL A 328 -2.18 -18.93 -7.69
CA VAL A 328 -1.22 -20.03 -7.71
C VAL A 328 -0.04 -19.75 -6.78
N ILE A 329 0.52 -18.54 -6.86
CA ILE A 329 1.65 -18.13 -6.00
C ILE A 329 1.26 -18.19 -4.53
N ALA A 330 0.10 -17.62 -4.18
CA ALA A 330 -0.41 -17.66 -2.80
C ALA A 330 -0.63 -19.11 -2.31
N ASP A 331 -1.11 -20.00 -3.20
CA ASP A 331 -1.26 -21.42 -2.85
C ASP A 331 0.10 -22.10 -2.61
N MET A 332 1.09 -21.80 -3.43
CA MET A 332 2.46 -22.33 -3.28
C MET A 332 3.10 -21.86 -1.97
N PHE A 333 3.01 -20.56 -1.64
CA PHE A 333 3.54 -20.03 -0.39
C PHE A 333 2.81 -20.63 0.83
N HIS A 334 1.50 -20.86 0.73
CA HIS A 334 0.76 -21.57 1.77
C HIS A 334 1.21 -23.02 1.94
N ARG A 335 1.39 -23.79 0.85
CA ARG A 335 1.88 -25.17 0.89
C ARG A 335 3.25 -25.26 1.53
N MET A 336 4.14 -24.31 1.23
CA MET A 336 5.45 -24.19 1.86
C MET A 336 5.39 -23.58 3.28
N LYS A 337 4.22 -23.38 3.87
CA LYS A 337 4.01 -22.88 5.25
C LYS A 337 4.62 -21.48 5.48
N TYR A 338 4.69 -20.65 4.46
CA TYR A 338 5.08 -19.25 4.62
C TYR A 338 3.91 -18.36 5.04
N MET A 339 2.68 -18.73 4.68
CA MET A 339 1.46 -17.95 4.99
C MET A 339 0.28 -18.84 5.37
N GLU A 340 -0.72 -18.24 6.03
CA GLU A 340 -2.01 -18.84 6.34
C GLU A 340 -3.10 -18.37 5.38
N ARG A 341 -4.14 -19.22 5.12
CA ARG A 341 -5.23 -18.89 4.19
C ARG A 341 -6.38 -18.07 4.80
N ARG A 342 -6.31 -17.70 6.08
CA ARG A 342 -7.47 -17.20 6.83
C ARG A 342 -7.59 -15.68 6.91
N GLY A 343 -6.86 -14.89 6.12
CA GLY A 343 -6.90 -13.42 6.15
C GLY A 343 -6.32 -12.81 7.44
N SER A 344 -5.40 -13.54 8.08
CA SER A 344 -4.78 -13.12 9.34
C SER A 344 -3.48 -12.34 9.16
N GLY A 345 -3.02 -12.11 7.93
CA GLY A 345 -1.68 -11.57 7.64
C GLY A 345 -1.40 -10.24 8.33
N LEU A 346 -2.22 -9.21 8.10
CA LEU A 346 -2.03 -7.90 8.72
C LEU A 346 -2.15 -7.96 10.25
N ARG A 347 -3.12 -8.72 10.75
CA ARG A 347 -3.28 -8.95 12.20
C ARG A 347 -2.06 -9.64 12.81
N LYS A 348 -1.47 -10.59 12.09
CA LYS A 348 -0.28 -11.31 12.52
C LYS A 348 0.94 -10.39 12.57
N ILE A 349 1.10 -9.48 11.61
CA ILE A 349 2.14 -8.46 11.65
C ILE A 349 2.04 -7.65 12.96
N VAL A 350 0.83 -7.19 13.31
CA VAL A 350 0.59 -6.45 14.56
C VAL A 350 0.88 -7.33 15.78
N SER A 351 0.25 -8.51 15.88
CA SER A 351 0.36 -9.38 17.05
C SER A 351 1.77 -9.93 17.30
N GLU A 352 2.57 -10.14 16.25
CA GLU A 352 3.97 -10.56 16.42
C GLU A 352 4.87 -9.38 16.83
N THR A 353 4.56 -8.15 16.38
CA THR A 353 5.25 -6.95 16.84
C THR A 353 4.95 -6.64 18.32
N GLU A 354 3.70 -6.84 18.76
CA GLU A 354 3.28 -6.65 20.15
C GLU A 354 4.02 -7.56 21.15
N LYS A 355 4.55 -8.68 20.69
CA LYS A 355 5.34 -9.61 21.53
C LYS A 355 6.77 -9.18 21.76
N LEU A 356 7.26 -8.15 21.05
CA LEU A 356 8.65 -7.71 21.19
C LEU A 356 8.90 -7.12 22.58
N PRO A 357 10.05 -7.47 23.21
CA PRO A 357 10.48 -6.83 24.43
C PRO A 357 10.71 -5.33 24.22
N GLY A 358 9.97 -4.49 24.94
CA GLY A 358 10.02 -3.02 24.79
C GLY A 358 8.94 -2.45 23.87
N TYR A 359 8.00 -3.28 23.40
CA TYR A 359 6.85 -2.78 22.64
C TYR A 359 6.00 -1.80 23.47
N SER A 360 5.48 -0.81 22.78
CA SER A 360 4.40 0.09 23.23
C SER A 360 3.58 0.51 22.01
N GLU A 361 2.39 1.08 22.22
CA GLU A 361 1.47 1.47 21.12
C GLU A 361 2.08 2.41 20.08
N ILE A 362 3.10 3.20 20.44
CA ILE A 362 3.83 4.06 19.48
C ILE A 362 4.58 3.26 18.41
N TYR A 363 4.91 2.00 18.68
CA TYR A 363 5.59 1.09 17.75
C TYR A 363 4.65 0.19 16.95
N LYS A 364 3.33 0.41 17.08
CA LYS A 364 2.33 -0.33 16.32
C LYS A 364 2.60 -0.22 14.81
N PRO A 365 2.59 -1.33 14.06
CA PRO A 365 2.72 -1.32 12.61
C PRO A 365 1.66 -0.45 11.94
N GLU A 366 2.04 0.25 10.90
CA GLU A 366 1.15 1.08 10.10
C GLU A 366 1.01 0.51 8.70
N PHE A 367 -0.17 0.70 8.12
CA PHE A 367 -0.51 0.21 6.79
C PHE A 367 -1.07 1.36 5.97
N PHE A 368 -0.55 1.55 4.76
CA PHE A 368 -1.02 2.57 3.83
C PHE A 368 -1.25 1.94 2.46
N SER A 369 -2.30 2.36 1.79
CA SER A 369 -2.51 2.03 0.40
C SER A 369 -2.94 3.24 -0.40
N THR A 370 -2.49 3.29 -1.64
CA THR A 370 -2.98 4.19 -2.68
C THR A 370 -3.67 3.35 -3.76
N ALA A 371 -4.06 3.96 -4.86
CA ALA A 371 -4.54 3.21 -6.02
C ALA A 371 -3.45 2.33 -6.66
N THR A 372 -2.17 2.69 -6.47
CA THR A 372 -1.02 2.11 -7.18
C THR A 372 -0.06 1.31 -6.33
N ASP A 373 -0.10 1.45 -5.02
CA ASP A 373 0.84 0.80 -4.11
C ASP A 373 0.21 0.44 -2.75
N PHE A 374 0.83 -0.54 -2.08
CA PHE A 374 0.54 -0.91 -0.70
C PHE A 374 1.83 -0.90 0.11
N ARG A 375 1.82 -0.24 1.27
CA ARG A 375 2.98 -0.07 2.14
C ARG A 375 2.72 -0.55 3.56
N VAL A 376 3.66 -1.33 4.08
CA VAL A 376 3.74 -1.75 5.48
C VAL A 376 4.89 -1.03 6.15
N ILE A 377 4.65 -0.41 7.29
CA ILE A 377 5.67 0.26 8.11
C ILE A 377 5.80 -0.50 9.42
N LEU A 378 6.98 -1.05 9.67
CA LEU A 378 7.36 -1.64 10.94
C LEU A 378 8.31 -0.68 11.66
N LYS A 379 7.94 -0.25 12.86
CA LYS A 379 8.74 0.67 13.67
C LYS A 379 9.77 -0.09 14.48
N ASN A 380 10.96 0.48 14.60
CA ASN A 380 12.05 -0.07 15.39
C ASN A 380 11.75 0.13 16.89
N VAL A 381 11.44 -0.96 17.61
CA VAL A 381 11.10 -0.90 19.04
C VAL A 381 12.27 -0.49 19.94
N ASN A 382 13.49 -0.53 19.42
CA ASN A 382 14.68 -0.08 20.13
C ASN A 382 15.07 1.36 19.78
N TYR A 383 14.34 2.02 18.86
CA TYR A 383 14.55 3.42 18.53
C TYR A 383 13.77 4.30 19.51
N ILE A 384 14.48 5.03 20.34
CA ILE A 384 13.88 5.94 21.33
C ILE A 384 13.48 7.22 20.59
N MET A 385 12.17 7.45 20.42
CA MET A 385 11.67 8.70 19.89
C MET A 385 11.83 9.80 20.96
N CYS A 386 12.56 10.87 20.65
CA CYS A 386 12.65 12.04 21.50
C CYS A 386 11.26 12.59 21.81
N GLY A 387 10.77 12.43 23.04
CA GLY A 387 9.48 12.96 23.50
C GLY A 387 8.66 12.08 24.44
N ALA A 388 8.91 10.78 24.51
CA ALA A 388 8.27 9.92 25.51
C ALA A 388 9.13 9.88 26.78
N SER A 389 8.64 10.48 27.86
CA SER A 389 9.22 10.33 29.18
C SER A 389 9.16 8.87 29.61
N VAL A 390 10.30 8.20 29.59
CA VAL A 390 10.46 6.87 30.18
C VAL A 390 11.16 7.00 31.50
N HIS A 391 10.42 6.89 32.57
CA HIS A 391 10.98 6.45 33.85
C HIS A 391 11.32 4.96 33.73
N ASP A 392 12.57 4.59 33.99
CA ASP A 392 13.20 3.27 34.00
C ASP A 392 13.88 2.80 32.71
N ALA A 393 15.07 3.31 32.42
CA ALA A 393 16.16 2.55 31.82
C ALA A 393 17.51 3.21 32.14
N ALA A 394 18.11 2.77 33.17
CA ALA A 394 19.55 2.96 33.39
C ALA A 394 20.31 2.11 32.31
N HIS A 395 21.23 2.76 31.60
CA HIS A 395 22.20 2.24 30.65
C HIS A 395 21.73 2.06 29.19
N ASP A 396 21.58 3.16 28.45
CA ASP A 396 22.17 3.31 27.11
C ASP A 396 22.05 4.79 26.63
N THR A 397 22.96 5.60 27.09
CA THR A 397 22.95 7.07 26.95
C THR A 397 23.78 7.61 25.78
N ALA A 398 24.17 6.78 24.81
CA ALA A 398 25.14 7.26 23.82
C ALA A 398 24.53 8.13 22.69
N HIS A 399 23.28 7.91 22.25
CA HIS A 399 22.71 8.67 21.12
C HIS A 399 21.85 9.85 21.56
N ASP A 400 21.02 9.72 22.60
CA ASP A 400 20.26 10.85 23.15
C ASP A 400 21.17 11.85 23.85
N THR A 401 22.23 11.35 24.51
CA THR A 401 23.29 12.20 25.02
C THR A 401 23.95 13.01 23.92
N SER A 402 24.07 12.47 22.70
CA SER A 402 24.68 13.17 21.58
C SER A 402 23.77 14.29 21.02
N VAL A 403 22.46 14.09 20.93
CA VAL A 403 21.53 15.14 20.43
C VAL A 403 21.36 16.22 21.49
N ILE A 404 21.13 15.87 22.76
CA ILE A 404 21.03 16.81 23.86
C ILE A 404 22.37 17.52 24.10
N SER A 405 23.48 16.78 24.01
CA SER A 405 24.82 17.35 24.09
C SER A 405 25.08 18.33 22.96
N LYS A 406 24.69 17.99 21.70
CA LYS A 406 24.81 18.89 20.56
C LYS A 406 23.84 20.08 20.63
N GLN A 407 22.64 19.93 21.18
CA GLN A 407 21.75 21.05 21.48
C GLN A 407 22.33 21.98 22.50
N ASN A 408 22.95 21.47 23.61
CA ASN A 408 23.62 22.29 24.60
C ASN A 408 24.83 22.99 24.00
N LEU A 409 25.64 22.31 23.19
CA LEU A 409 26.75 22.93 22.45
C LEU A 409 26.27 24.04 21.53
N LEU A 410 25.11 23.88 20.89
CA LEU A 410 24.52 24.93 20.04
C LEU A 410 24.05 26.12 20.86
N LEU A 411 23.49 25.91 22.07
CA LEU A 411 23.11 27.01 22.99
C LEU A 411 24.33 27.79 23.42
N GLU A 412 25.43 27.14 23.78
CA GLU A 412 26.69 27.80 24.09
C GLU A 412 27.27 28.54 22.88
N PHE A 413 27.27 27.91 21.71
CA PHE A 413 27.79 28.50 20.49
C PHE A 413 26.97 29.70 19.98
N CYS A 414 25.67 29.70 20.24
CA CYS A 414 24.72 30.76 19.86
C CYS A 414 24.60 31.84 20.98
N ALA A 415 25.48 31.88 21.96
CA ALA A 415 25.60 33.04 22.87
C ALA A 415 25.81 34.32 22.07
N ASP A 416 26.56 34.24 20.96
CA ASP A 416 26.59 35.23 19.89
C ASP A 416 25.74 34.82 18.69
N PRO A 417 25.06 35.73 17.97
CA PRO A 417 24.19 35.39 16.87
C PRO A 417 24.91 34.64 15.72
N LYS A 418 24.51 33.41 15.44
CA LYS A 418 25.06 32.52 14.39
C LYS A 418 24.05 32.21 13.30
N SER A 419 24.56 32.05 12.08
CA SER A 419 23.77 31.59 10.96
C SER A 419 23.50 30.07 11.05
N ARG A 420 22.50 29.58 10.28
CA ARG A 420 22.20 28.14 10.20
C ARG A 420 23.41 27.31 9.75
N ASP A 421 24.14 27.80 8.74
CA ASP A 421 25.27 27.07 8.15
C ASP A 421 26.45 26.98 9.16
N GLU A 422 26.72 28.04 9.92
CA GLU A 422 27.70 28.03 11.01
C GLU A 422 27.31 27.05 12.14
N MET A 423 26.03 27.01 12.49
CA MET A 423 25.52 26.08 13.49
C MET A 423 25.65 24.63 13.05
N GLN A 424 25.33 24.33 11.78
CA GLN A 424 25.46 22.99 11.20
C GLN A 424 26.91 22.52 11.16
N ALA A 425 27.83 23.41 10.73
CA ALA A 425 29.24 23.12 10.68
C ALA A 425 29.81 22.84 12.08
N TYR A 426 29.39 23.62 13.09
CA TYR A 426 29.88 23.51 14.46
C TYR A 426 29.56 22.13 15.10
N ILE A 427 28.37 21.60 14.86
CA ILE A 427 27.97 20.28 15.39
C ILE A 427 28.21 19.13 14.42
N ASN A 428 28.84 19.41 13.28
CA ASN A 428 29.15 18.45 12.21
C ASN A 428 27.91 17.67 11.71
N VAL A 429 26.86 18.42 11.30
CA VAL A 429 25.63 17.89 10.72
C VAL A 429 25.47 18.40 9.29
N SER A 430 25.63 17.51 8.30
CA SER A 430 25.59 17.88 6.87
C SER A 430 24.17 18.08 6.31
N SER A 431 23.18 17.32 6.82
CA SER A 431 21.80 17.39 6.33
C SER A 431 21.04 18.58 6.92
N ARG A 432 20.60 19.51 6.04
CA ARG A 432 19.81 20.70 6.43
C ARG A 432 18.43 20.35 7.01
N SER A 433 17.78 19.33 6.49
CA SER A 433 16.47 18.88 6.98
C SER A 433 16.58 18.26 8.37
N HIS A 434 17.57 17.38 8.58
CA HIS A 434 17.87 16.76 9.86
C HIS A 434 18.24 17.83 10.91
N PHE A 435 19.15 18.76 10.59
CA PHE A 435 19.50 19.85 11.47
C PHE A 435 18.28 20.67 11.88
N SER A 436 17.44 21.03 10.91
CA SER A 436 16.22 21.80 11.16
C SER A 436 15.24 21.08 12.09
N LYS A 437 15.04 19.78 11.89
CA LYS A 437 14.05 18.99 12.61
C LYS A 437 14.48 18.66 14.04
N TYR A 438 15.74 18.27 14.22
CA TYR A 438 16.21 17.71 15.50
C TYR A 438 16.96 18.71 16.40
N TYR A 439 17.45 19.81 15.82
CA TYR A 439 18.21 20.79 16.58
C TYR A 439 17.55 22.17 16.55
N LEU A 440 17.29 22.74 15.39
CA LEU A 440 16.83 24.12 15.28
C LEU A 440 15.38 24.32 15.73
N LYS A 441 14.44 23.54 15.17
CA LYS A 441 13.01 23.67 15.54
C LYS A 441 12.72 23.38 17.01
N PRO A 442 13.27 22.32 17.64
CA PRO A 442 13.06 22.08 19.07
C PRO A 442 13.56 23.21 19.95
N LEU A 443 14.74 23.77 19.65
CA LEU A 443 15.31 24.87 20.41
C LEU A 443 14.52 26.18 20.25
N LEU A 444 13.98 26.44 19.05
CA LEU A 444 13.07 27.57 18.82
C LEU A 444 11.72 27.37 19.49
N SER A 445 11.14 26.16 19.42
CA SER A 445 9.84 25.85 20.02
C SER A 445 9.88 25.85 21.55
N SER A 446 11.03 25.49 22.14
CA SER A 446 11.25 25.56 23.59
C SER A 446 11.63 26.97 24.10
N GLY A 447 11.75 27.96 23.21
CA GLY A 447 12.11 29.31 23.55
C GLY A 447 13.57 29.47 24.00
N LYS A 448 14.41 28.44 23.83
CA LYS A 448 15.85 28.48 24.19
C LYS A 448 16.70 29.19 23.15
N LEU A 449 16.24 29.21 21.88
CA LEU A 449 16.80 30.01 20.80
C LEU A 449 15.77 30.99 20.27
N GLU A 450 16.22 32.15 19.79
CA GLU A 450 15.38 33.13 19.10
C GLU A 450 15.95 33.47 17.73
N MET A 451 15.06 33.89 16.82
CA MET A 451 15.41 34.36 15.49
C MET A 451 15.68 35.88 15.51
N MET A 452 16.79 36.31 14.94
CA MET A 452 17.11 37.74 14.82
C MET A 452 16.12 38.48 13.91
N PHE A 453 15.55 37.78 12.90
CA PHE A 453 14.53 38.33 12.02
C PHE A 453 13.27 37.45 12.01
N PRO A 454 12.45 37.48 13.07
CA PRO A 454 11.27 36.59 13.21
C PRO A 454 10.21 36.83 12.13
N TYR A 455 10.08 38.05 11.62
CA TYR A 455 9.15 38.42 10.54
C TYR A 455 9.66 38.05 9.12
N LYS A 456 10.92 37.62 8.99
CA LYS A 456 11.51 37.17 7.72
C LYS A 456 12.32 35.87 7.94
N PRO A 457 11.68 34.76 8.32
CA PRO A 457 12.37 33.52 8.74
C PRO A 457 13.19 32.87 7.61
N LYS A 458 12.91 33.19 6.35
CA LYS A 458 13.65 32.70 5.16
C LYS A 458 14.74 33.69 4.67
N SER A 459 15.05 34.72 5.43
CA SER A 459 16.11 35.67 5.07
C SER A 459 17.47 34.99 4.96
N LYS A 460 18.25 35.33 3.93
CA LYS A 460 19.65 34.87 3.78
C LYS A 460 20.55 35.31 4.95
N ASN A 461 20.18 36.41 5.62
CA ASN A 461 20.92 36.98 6.74
C ASN A 461 20.34 36.56 8.10
N GLN A 462 19.47 35.51 8.13
CA GLN A 462 18.89 35.02 9.37
C GLN A 462 19.98 34.47 10.29
N LYS A 463 19.97 34.93 11.54
CA LYS A 463 20.82 34.44 12.63
C LYS A 463 19.96 34.05 13.83
N TYR A 464 20.53 33.21 14.67
CA TYR A 464 19.90 32.67 15.87
C TYR A 464 20.76 32.97 17.07
N SER A 465 20.15 33.32 18.17
CA SER A 465 20.81 33.59 19.44
C SER A 465 20.14 32.87 20.61
N THR A 466 20.91 32.53 21.61
CA THR A 466 20.41 31.90 22.84
C THR A 466 19.68 32.92 23.68
N VAL A 467 18.50 32.54 24.18
CA VAL A 467 17.71 33.37 25.09
C VAL A 467 18.28 33.18 26.50
N HIS A 468 18.90 34.24 27.03
CA HIS A 468 19.30 34.27 28.45
C HIS A 468 18.07 34.58 29.31
N THR A 469 17.50 33.57 29.94
CA THR A 469 16.52 33.81 31.02
C THR A 469 17.21 34.55 32.16
N LYS A 470 16.74 35.77 32.43
CA LYS A 470 17.16 36.56 33.58
C LYS A 470 16.63 35.94 34.86
#